data_10ec65c4750f2788db281f1b37b24bbd
#
_entry.id   10ec65c4750f2788db281f1b37b24bbd
#
_cell.length_a   1.000
_cell.length_b   1.000
_cell.length_c   1.000
_cell.angle_alpha   90.00
_cell.angle_beta   90.00
_cell.angle_gamma   90.00
#
_symmetry.space_group_name_H-M   'P 1'
#
loop_
_entity.id
_entity.type
_entity.pdbx_description
1 polymer ?
#
loop_
_entity_poly.entity_id
_entity_poly.type
_entity_poly.pdbx_seq_one_letter_code
_entity_poly.pdbx_strand_id
1 'polypeptide(L)'
;LRFPLWILYLFSPEANKNDIENTIYKINNTRYQKSKVCALIAGHDKHGTRKMIFDGLKELIPIDCAGRWQNNTKDLWEKYNNNKIKYLEEFKFNICPENINTKNYVTEKLFEAFLADSIPIYYGSNNDPEPGLINKDAIIFWKKNSANDKAKNLIRELYLDDKAYSDFIRQRKILPAAVDYIWNRYSTLKMKLEMLN
;
A
#
# COMPACT_ATOMS: atom_id res chain seq x y z
N LEU A 1 -22.90 8.00 -6.12
CA LEU A 1 -21.56 7.89 -6.70
C LEU A 1 -20.58 7.46 -5.62
N ARG A 2 -19.85 6.31 -5.80
CA ARG A 2 -18.69 6.00 -4.98
C ARG A 2 -17.50 6.81 -5.47
N PHE A 3 -16.90 7.60 -4.59
CA PHE A 3 -15.61 8.22 -4.83
C PHE A 3 -14.59 7.58 -3.90
N PRO A 4 -13.63 6.79 -4.42
CA PRO A 4 -12.66 6.11 -3.57
C PRO A 4 -11.73 7.08 -2.86
N LEU A 5 -11.58 6.92 -1.54
CA LEU A 5 -10.79 7.82 -0.70
C LEU A 5 -9.32 7.91 -1.14
N TRP A 6 -8.73 6.79 -1.58
CA TRP A 6 -7.34 6.75 -2.02
C TRP A 6 -7.03 7.69 -3.20
N ILE A 7 -8.03 8.00 -4.04
CA ILE A 7 -7.85 8.93 -5.17
C ILE A 7 -7.49 10.32 -4.65
N LEU A 8 -8.13 10.79 -3.57
CA LEU A 8 -7.86 12.10 -2.98
C LEU A 8 -6.48 12.20 -2.32
N TYR A 9 -5.90 11.07 -1.90
CA TYR A 9 -4.55 11.05 -1.34
C TYR A 9 -3.45 11.01 -2.40
N LEU A 10 -3.75 10.45 -3.57
CA LEU A 10 -2.77 10.26 -4.64
C LEU A 10 -2.74 11.40 -5.66
N PHE A 11 -3.87 12.03 -5.86
CA PHE A 11 -4.05 13.02 -6.93
C PHE A 11 -4.67 14.31 -6.40
N SER A 12 -4.15 15.45 -6.88
CA SER A 12 -4.80 16.74 -6.66
C SER A 12 -6.16 16.79 -7.38
N PRO A 13 -7.17 17.50 -6.84
CA PRO A 13 -8.42 17.76 -7.53
C PRO A 13 -8.25 18.48 -8.88
N GLU A 14 -7.15 19.21 -9.06
CA GLU A 14 -6.80 19.93 -10.30
C GLU A 14 -6.01 19.05 -11.28
N ALA A 15 -5.67 17.81 -10.91
CA ALA A 15 -4.91 16.92 -11.77
C ALA A 15 -5.63 16.67 -13.09
N ASN A 16 -4.92 16.85 -14.18
CA ASN A 16 -5.38 16.46 -15.50
C ASN A 16 -5.09 14.98 -15.79
N LYS A 17 -5.56 14.47 -16.92
CA LYS A 17 -5.38 13.06 -17.28
C LYS A 17 -3.92 12.68 -17.41
N ASN A 18 -3.08 13.56 -17.95
CA ASN A 18 -1.65 13.31 -18.10
C ASN A 18 -0.93 13.24 -16.74
N ASP A 19 -1.35 14.02 -15.74
CA ASP A 19 -0.82 13.94 -14.38
C ASP A 19 -1.13 12.58 -13.74
N ILE A 20 -2.33 12.05 -14.00
CA ILE A 20 -2.75 10.72 -13.55
C ILE A 20 -1.89 9.65 -14.22
N GLU A 21 -1.71 9.71 -15.54
CA GLU A 21 -0.88 8.79 -16.31
C GLU A 21 0.57 8.80 -15.81
N ASN A 22 1.16 9.97 -15.62
CA ASN A 22 2.53 10.14 -15.13
C ASN A 22 2.71 9.56 -13.72
N THR A 23 1.73 9.77 -12.83
CA THR A 23 1.77 9.22 -11.47
C THR A 23 1.70 7.70 -11.49
N ILE A 24 0.80 7.13 -12.27
CA ILE A 24 0.67 5.66 -12.43
C ILE A 24 1.94 5.08 -13.09
N TYR A 25 2.50 5.77 -14.08
CA TYR A 25 3.75 5.36 -14.71
C TYR A 25 4.89 5.32 -13.67
N LYS A 26 5.02 6.34 -12.83
CA LYS A 26 6.02 6.38 -11.75
C LYS A 26 5.83 5.22 -10.77
N ILE A 27 4.61 4.98 -10.29
CA ILE A 27 4.30 3.87 -9.38
C ILE A 27 4.72 2.52 -9.97
N ASN A 28 4.49 2.30 -11.25
CA ASN A 28 4.80 1.04 -11.90
C ASN A 28 6.29 0.86 -12.25
N ASN A 29 7.04 1.95 -12.44
CA ASN A 29 8.38 1.89 -13.03
C ASN A 29 9.51 2.42 -12.13
N THR A 30 9.20 3.19 -11.07
CA THR A 30 10.23 3.63 -10.13
C THR A 30 10.70 2.45 -9.29
N ARG A 31 12.02 2.37 -9.07
CA ARG A 31 12.64 1.37 -8.19
C ARG A 31 13.59 2.07 -7.23
N TYR A 32 13.53 1.65 -5.97
CA TYR A 32 14.41 2.13 -4.92
C TYR A 32 15.30 1.01 -4.42
N GLN A 33 16.53 1.34 -4.07
CA GLN A 33 17.41 0.41 -3.36
C GLN A 33 16.90 0.24 -1.93
N LYS A 34 16.65 -1.00 -1.52
CA LYS A 34 16.12 -1.33 -0.21
C LYS A 34 17.24 -1.65 0.77
N SER A 35 17.30 -0.93 1.88
CA SER A 35 18.28 -1.13 2.96
C SER A 35 17.68 -1.85 4.18
N LYS A 36 16.33 -1.91 4.26
CA LYS A 36 15.58 -2.46 5.38
C LYS A 36 14.54 -3.49 4.93
N VAL A 37 14.03 -4.29 5.86
CA VAL A 37 13.21 -5.45 5.53
C VAL A 37 11.72 -5.11 5.53
N CYS A 38 11.12 -4.79 6.66
CA CYS A 38 9.68 -4.58 6.77
C CYS A 38 9.35 -3.38 7.64
N ALA A 39 8.43 -2.54 7.18
CA ALA A 39 7.90 -1.42 7.94
C ALA A 39 6.46 -1.66 8.40
N LEU A 40 6.13 -1.13 9.58
CA LEU A 40 4.76 -0.97 10.07
C LEU A 40 4.60 0.41 10.68
N ILE A 41 3.79 1.27 10.04
CA ILE A 41 3.49 2.61 10.56
C ILE A 41 2.06 2.62 11.09
N ALA A 42 1.90 2.64 12.41
CA ALA A 42 0.59 2.61 13.04
C ALA A 42 0.51 3.47 14.30
N GLY A 43 -0.54 4.29 14.41
CA GLY A 43 -0.81 5.06 15.62
C GLY A 43 -1.50 4.25 16.73
N HIS A 44 -2.26 3.23 16.36
CA HIS A 44 -3.05 2.35 17.25
C HIS A 44 -3.43 1.05 16.54
N ASP A 45 -3.95 0.08 17.30
CA ASP A 45 -4.50 -1.17 16.76
C ASP A 45 -5.83 -1.56 17.47
N LYS A 46 -6.86 -0.73 17.31
CA LYS A 46 -8.16 -0.93 17.97
C LYS A 46 -8.85 -2.26 17.64
N HIS A 47 -8.55 -2.83 16.47
CA HIS A 47 -9.20 -4.05 15.98
C HIS A 47 -8.30 -5.28 15.98
N GLY A 48 -7.08 -5.17 16.52
CA GLY A 48 -6.12 -6.29 16.58
C GLY A 48 -5.56 -6.73 15.23
N THR A 49 -5.84 -5.99 14.16
CA THR A 49 -5.44 -6.39 12.79
C THR A 49 -3.95 -6.27 12.59
N ARG A 50 -3.33 -5.21 13.11
CA ARG A 50 -1.89 -4.98 13.01
C ARG A 50 -1.13 -5.99 13.87
N LYS A 51 -1.64 -6.23 15.08
CA LYS A 51 -1.09 -7.25 15.99
C LYS A 51 -1.10 -8.63 15.35
N MET A 52 -2.19 -9.01 14.72
CA MET A 52 -2.34 -10.30 14.05
C MET A 52 -1.26 -10.51 12.97
N ILE A 53 -0.99 -9.50 12.14
CA ILE A 53 0.04 -9.59 11.10
C ILE A 53 1.45 -9.54 11.71
N PHE A 54 1.67 -8.61 12.63
CA PHE A 54 2.94 -8.46 13.35
C PHE A 54 3.35 -9.75 14.06
N ASP A 55 2.47 -10.33 14.87
CA ASP A 55 2.74 -11.58 15.59
C ASP A 55 3.00 -12.76 14.64
N GLY A 56 2.36 -12.76 13.47
CA GLY A 56 2.58 -13.78 12.45
C GLY A 56 3.91 -13.68 11.71
N LEU A 57 4.61 -12.53 11.80
CA LEU A 57 5.81 -12.24 11.01
C LEU A 57 7.05 -11.91 11.84
N LYS A 58 6.92 -11.47 13.10
CA LYS A 58 8.03 -10.97 13.93
C LYS A 58 9.17 -11.97 14.16
N GLU A 59 8.87 -13.28 14.12
CA GLU A 59 9.87 -14.34 14.21
C GLU A 59 10.42 -14.76 12.82
N LEU A 60 9.85 -14.22 11.75
CA LEU A 60 10.22 -14.57 10.38
C LEU A 60 11.14 -13.54 9.74
N ILE A 61 10.84 -12.26 9.95
CA ILE A 61 11.58 -11.13 9.38
C ILE A 61 11.66 -9.96 10.38
N PRO A 62 12.71 -9.11 10.32
CA PRO A 62 12.79 -7.88 11.08
C PRO A 62 11.67 -6.91 10.69
N ILE A 63 11.02 -6.28 11.70
CA ILE A 63 9.94 -5.31 11.49
C ILE A 63 10.24 -4.02 12.25
N ASP A 64 10.36 -2.91 11.53
CA ASP A 64 10.49 -1.58 12.08
C ASP A 64 9.07 -0.99 12.30
N CYS A 65 8.68 -0.80 13.55
CA CYS A 65 7.43 -0.16 13.93
C CYS A 65 7.66 1.32 14.22
N ALA A 66 7.33 2.20 13.27
CA ALA A 66 7.68 3.62 13.33
C ALA A 66 6.54 4.53 13.81
N GLY A 67 5.34 4.00 14.03
CA GLY A 67 4.21 4.72 14.63
C GLY A 67 4.22 4.68 16.15
N ARG A 68 3.12 5.14 16.78
CA ARG A 68 2.98 5.06 18.25
C ARG A 68 2.72 3.64 18.76
N TRP A 69 2.13 2.79 17.92
CA TRP A 69 1.84 1.40 18.27
C TRP A 69 3.08 0.53 18.08
N GLN A 70 3.49 -0.20 19.13
CA GLN A 70 4.66 -1.09 19.16
C GLN A 70 5.96 -0.41 18.68
N ASN A 71 6.11 0.89 18.93
CA ASN A 71 7.24 1.67 18.46
C ASN A 71 8.59 1.07 18.90
N ASN A 72 9.46 0.81 17.93
CA ASN A 72 10.82 0.31 18.13
C ASN A 72 11.88 1.10 17.34
N THR A 73 11.47 2.17 16.64
CA THR A 73 12.37 3.06 15.91
C THR A 73 11.84 4.50 15.89
N LYS A 74 12.74 5.47 15.90
CA LYS A 74 12.43 6.89 15.77
C LYS A 74 12.71 7.42 14.37
N ASP A 75 13.24 6.61 13.47
CA ASP A 75 13.74 7.01 12.16
C ASP A 75 12.73 7.82 11.34
N LEU A 76 11.45 7.44 11.37
CA LEU A 76 10.39 8.17 10.66
C LEU A 76 10.37 9.67 11.02
N TRP A 77 10.61 10.00 12.29
CA TRP A 77 10.60 11.39 12.79
C TRP A 77 11.95 12.05 12.66
N GLU A 78 13.01 11.37 13.12
CA GLU A 78 14.34 11.96 13.24
C GLU A 78 15.07 12.06 11.88
N LYS A 79 14.91 11.06 10.99
CA LYS A 79 15.60 11.03 9.70
C LYS A 79 14.73 11.48 8.53
N TYR A 80 13.44 11.21 8.57
CA TYR A 80 12.53 11.45 7.45
C TYR A 80 11.51 12.56 7.70
N ASN A 81 11.62 13.27 8.84
CA ASN A 81 10.74 14.39 9.19
C ASN A 81 9.24 14.04 9.00
N ASN A 82 8.83 12.85 9.47
CA ASN A 82 7.49 12.27 9.32
C ASN A 82 7.02 12.07 7.86
N ASN A 83 7.93 12.07 6.89
CA ASN A 83 7.58 11.74 5.51
C ASN A 83 7.52 10.21 5.35
N LYS A 84 6.31 9.67 5.41
CA LYS A 84 6.07 8.21 5.34
C LYS A 84 6.58 7.60 4.04
N ILE A 85 6.37 8.25 2.90
CA ILE A 85 6.78 7.69 1.59
C ILE A 85 8.30 7.56 1.56
N LYS A 86 9.03 8.61 1.91
CA LYS A 86 10.49 8.59 1.98
C LYS A 86 11.02 7.54 2.95
N TYR A 87 10.37 7.38 4.10
CA TYR A 87 10.72 6.33 5.05
C TYR A 87 10.48 4.94 4.46
N LEU A 88 9.34 4.70 3.82
CA LEU A 88 8.96 3.42 3.23
C LEU A 88 9.83 3.04 2.00
N GLU A 89 10.43 4.01 1.31
CA GLU A 89 11.37 3.76 0.21
C GLU A 89 12.55 2.87 0.61
N GLU A 90 12.91 2.83 1.90
CA GLU A 90 13.98 1.99 2.44
C GLU A 90 13.59 0.50 2.58
N PHE A 91 12.30 0.14 2.58
CA PHE A 91 11.82 -1.17 2.99
C PHE A 91 11.40 -2.08 1.84
N LYS A 92 11.81 -3.37 1.89
CA LYS A 92 11.31 -4.41 0.98
C LYS A 92 9.79 -4.58 1.11
N PHE A 93 9.27 -4.60 2.35
CA PHE A 93 7.85 -4.85 2.65
C PHE A 93 7.24 -3.72 3.49
N ASN A 94 5.93 -3.51 3.32
CA ASN A 94 5.14 -2.66 4.20
C ASN A 94 3.88 -3.37 4.68
N ILE A 95 3.71 -3.54 5.99
CA ILE A 95 2.46 -4.02 6.60
C ILE A 95 1.46 -2.86 6.59
N CYS A 96 0.46 -2.95 5.73
CA CYS A 96 -0.49 -1.88 5.45
C CYS A 96 -1.97 -2.33 5.49
N PRO A 97 -2.45 -2.91 6.62
CA PRO A 97 -3.83 -3.32 6.74
C PRO A 97 -4.77 -2.14 6.83
N GLU A 98 -5.97 -2.27 6.27
CA GLU A 98 -7.06 -1.37 6.53
C GLU A 98 -7.57 -1.50 7.97
N ASN A 99 -8.26 -0.47 8.46
CA ASN A 99 -8.82 -0.49 9.81
C ASN A 99 -9.92 -1.55 9.95
N ILE A 100 -10.69 -1.75 8.88
CA ILE A 100 -11.76 -2.75 8.79
C ILE A 100 -11.68 -3.48 7.45
N ASN A 101 -12.11 -4.74 7.43
CA ASN A 101 -12.21 -5.51 6.20
C ASN A 101 -13.63 -5.42 5.63
N THR A 102 -13.87 -4.41 4.81
CA THR A 102 -15.16 -4.17 4.17
C THR A 102 -14.96 -3.96 2.69
N LYS A 103 -15.81 -4.57 1.86
CA LYS A 103 -15.79 -4.42 0.40
C LYS A 103 -15.76 -2.94 0.00
N ASN A 104 -14.90 -2.60 -0.93
CA ASN A 104 -14.73 -1.24 -1.45
C ASN A 104 -14.15 -0.22 -0.43
N TYR A 105 -13.66 -0.67 0.72
CA TYR A 105 -12.96 0.19 1.65
C TYR A 105 -11.45 0.04 1.42
N VAL A 106 -10.91 0.96 0.65
CA VAL A 106 -9.47 1.06 0.32
C VAL A 106 -9.04 2.49 0.59
N THR A 107 -7.99 2.65 1.38
CA THR A 107 -7.45 3.94 1.76
C THR A 107 -6.06 4.17 1.14
N GLU A 108 -5.36 5.19 1.59
CA GLU A 108 -4.01 5.53 1.14
C GLU A 108 -2.96 4.44 1.39
N LYS A 109 -3.17 3.57 2.39
CA LYS A 109 -2.14 2.67 2.93
C LYS A 109 -1.53 1.73 1.90
N LEU A 110 -2.38 1.12 1.07
CA LEU A 110 -1.93 0.25 -0.02
C LEU A 110 -1.11 1.03 -1.04
N PHE A 111 -1.54 2.24 -1.35
CA PHE A 111 -0.90 3.09 -2.35
C PHE A 111 0.37 3.76 -1.82
N GLU A 112 0.47 4.05 -0.52
CA GLU A 112 1.72 4.47 0.12
C GLU A 112 2.82 3.40 -0.07
N ALA A 113 2.47 2.11 0.07
CA ALA A 113 3.40 1.02 -0.21
C ALA A 113 3.82 1.00 -1.70
N PHE A 114 2.88 1.15 -2.62
CA PHE A 114 3.17 1.19 -4.05
C PHE A 114 4.01 2.40 -4.47
N LEU A 115 3.73 3.59 -3.94
CA LEU A 115 4.52 4.81 -4.18
C LEU A 115 5.97 4.66 -3.72
N ALA A 116 6.16 3.99 -2.58
CA ALA A 116 7.47 3.73 -2.01
C ALA A 116 8.17 2.52 -2.64
N ASP A 117 7.58 1.88 -3.66
CA ASP A 117 8.09 0.64 -4.26
C ASP A 117 8.35 -0.47 -3.22
N SER A 118 7.52 -0.53 -2.17
CA SER A 118 7.51 -1.59 -1.19
C SER A 118 6.43 -2.62 -1.53
N ILE A 119 6.69 -3.90 -1.24
CA ILE A 119 5.68 -4.96 -1.40
C ILE A 119 4.67 -4.85 -0.26
N PRO A 120 3.37 -4.60 -0.54
CA PRO A 120 2.37 -4.50 0.50
C PRO A 120 2.01 -5.87 1.07
N ILE A 121 2.04 -5.98 2.41
CA ILE A 121 1.40 -7.07 3.16
C ILE A 121 0.06 -6.51 3.63
N TYR A 122 -1.00 -6.87 2.92
CA TYR A 122 -2.29 -6.19 2.97
C TYR A 122 -3.41 -7.06 3.55
N TYR A 123 -4.27 -6.42 4.33
CA TYR A 123 -5.54 -6.98 4.80
C TYR A 123 -6.62 -5.91 4.68
N GLY A 124 -7.66 -6.18 3.92
CA GLY A 124 -8.76 -5.23 3.70
C GLY A 124 -9.52 -5.52 2.42
N SER A 125 -10.64 -4.83 2.22
CA SER A 125 -11.47 -4.92 1.01
C SER A 125 -11.79 -6.35 0.56
N ASN A 126 -11.96 -7.29 1.53
CA ASN A 126 -12.17 -8.72 1.29
C ASN A 126 -11.08 -9.36 0.41
N ASN A 127 -9.83 -8.86 0.51
CA ASN A 127 -8.69 -9.23 -0.31
C ASN A 127 -8.94 -9.05 -1.83
N ASP A 128 -9.75 -8.05 -2.17
CA ASP A 128 -10.05 -7.66 -3.55
C ASP A 128 -10.10 -6.12 -3.65
N PRO A 129 -8.97 -5.42 -3.38
CA PRO A 129 -8.92 -3.97 -3.46
C PRO A 129 -9.02 -3.50 -4.90
N GLU A 130 -9.99 -2.63 -5.20
CA GLU A 130 -10.20 -1.97 -6.50
C GLU A 130 -10.10 -2.95 -7.70
N PRO A 131 -11.06 -3.90 -7.84
CA PRO A 131 -11.04 -4.92 -8.89
C PRO A 131 -10.89 -4.32 -10.30
N GLY A 132 -9.99 -4.88 -11.11
CA GLY A 132 -9.71 -4.40 -12.46
C GLY A 132 -8.82 -3.15 -12.54
N LEU A 133 -8.47 -2.52 -11.40
CA LEU A 133 -7.61 -1.35 -11.35
C LEU A 133 -6.24 -1.65 -10.75
N ILE A 134 -6.17 -2.62 -9.84
CA ILE A 134 -4.95 -3.03 -9.14
C ILE A 134 -4.60 -4.47 -9.52
N ASN A 135 -3.30 -4.72 -9.74
CA ASN A 135 -2.79 -6.07 -9.90
C ASN A 135 -2.68 -6.75 -8.53
N LYS A 136 -3.51 -7.74 -8.29
CA LYS A 136 -3.51 -8.50 -7.03
C LYS A 136 -2.25 -9.35 -6.83
N ASP A 137 -1.57 -9.74 -7.92
CA ASP A 137 -0.34 -10.51 -7.84
C ASP A 137 0.86 -9.68 -7.32
N ALA A 138 0.74 -8.35 -7.33
CA ALA A 138 1.71 -7.44 -6.73
C ALA A 138 1.48 -7.19 -5.21
N ILE A 139 0.57 -7.96 -4.58
CA ILE A 139 0.16 -7.80 -3.17
C ILE A 139 0.27 -9.14 -2.44
N ILE A 140 0.82 -9.14 -1.24
CA ILE A 140 0.76 -10.28 -0.34
C ILE A 140 -0.45 -10.12 0.58
N PHE A 141 -1.48 -10.93 0.36
CA PHE A 141 -2.70 -10.86 1.15
C PHE A 141 -2.60 -11.62 2.46
N TRP A 142 -2.97 -10.96 3.57
CA TRP A 142 -3.13 -11.59 4.87
C TRP A 142 -4.60 -11.94 5.13
N LYS A 143 -4.86 -13.07 5.80
CA LYS A 143 -6.21 -13.53 6.12
C LYS A 143 -6.38 -13.65 7.62
N LYS A 144 -7.50 -13.14 8.14
CA LYS A 144 -7.88 -13.34 9.53
C LYS A 144 -8.29 -14.81 9.76
N ASN A 145 -7.95 -15.36 10.93
CA ASN A 145 -8.27 -16.74 11.31
C ASN A 145 -7.69 -17.80 10.34
N SER A 146 -6.49 -17.54 9.83
CA SER A 146 -5.76 -18.44 8.94
C SER A 146 -4.29 -18.53 9.39
N ALA A 147 -3.65 -19.66 9.16
CA ALA A 147 -2.21 -19.83 9.41
C ALA A 147 -1.33 -18.94 8.51
N ASN A 148 -1.87 -18.52 7.35
CA ASN A 148 -1.18 -17.70 6.35
C ASN A 148 0.12 -18.29 5.82
N ASP A 149 0.25 -19.62 5.76
CA ASP A 149 1.49 -20.31 5.40
C ASP A 149 2.00 -19.92 4.00
N LYS A 150 1.08 -19.77 3.03
CA LYS A 150 1.44 -19.31 1.68
C LYS A 150 2.06 -17.90 1.70
N ALA A 151 1.46 -16.97 2.43
CA ALA A 151 1.97 -15.62 2.58
C ALA A 151 3.32 -15.59 3.31
N LYS A 152 3.45 -16.34 4.39
CA LYS A 152 4.71 -16.47 5.16
C LYS A 152 5.82 -17.08 4.32
N ASN A 153 5.55 -18.14 3.58
CA ASN A 153 6.55 -18.79 2.72
C ASN A 153 7.01 -17.85 1.61
N LEU A 154 6.08 -17.14 0.96
CA LEU A 154 6.41 -16.14 -0.06
C LEU A 154 7.24 -15.00 0.54
N ILE A 155 6.87 -14.46 1.71
CA ILE A 155 7.64 -13.40 2.38
C ILE A 155 9.06 -13.89 2.70
N ARG A 156 9.21 -15.14 3.20
CA ARG A 156 10.52 -15.72 3.49
C ARG A 156 11.36 -15.86 2.23
N GLU A 157 10.79 -16.37 1.14
CA GLU A 157 11.44 -16.51 -0.16
C GLU A 157 11.95 -15.14 -0.64
N LEU A 158 11.06 -14.13 -0.71
CA LEU A 158 11.39 -12.78 -1.16
C LEU A 158 12.37 -12.04 -0.22
N TYR A 159 12.43 -12.43 1.05
CA TYR A 159 13.41 -11.89 2.00
C TYR A 159 14.80 -12.45 1.76
N LEU A 160 14.92 -13.76 1.48
CA LEU A 160 16.19 -14.49 1.39
C LEU A 160 16.77 -14.54 -0.04
N ASP A 161 15.92 -14.38 -1.07
CA ASP A 161 16.32 -14.44 -2.48
C ASP A 161 16.10 -13.08 -3.16
N ASP A 162 17.19 -12.37 -3.41
CA ASP A 162 17.16 -11.06 -4.05
C ASP A 162 16.67 -11.12 -5.52
N LYS A 163 16.87 -12.27 -6.20
CA LYS A 163 16.34 -12.46 -7.56
C LYS A 163 14.84 -12.61 -7.51
N ALA A 164 14.31 -13.47 -6.65
CA ALA A 164 12.86 -13.63 -6.46
C ALA A 164 12.20 -12.29 -6.07
N TYR A 165 12.82 -11.54 -5.13
CA TYR A 165 12.37 -10.19 -4.77
C TYR A 165 12.34 -9.25 -5.98
N SER A 166 13.43 -9.20 -6.76
CA SER A 166 13.53 -8.35 -7.94
C SER A 166 12.49 -8.70 -9.00
N ASP A 167 12.22 -9.98 -9.21
CA ASP A 167 11.19 -10.43 -10.16
C ASP A 167 9.78 -10.07 -9.66
N PHE A 168 9.52 -10.23 -8.36
CA PHE A 168 8.23 -9.89 -7.76
C PHE A 168 7.94 -8.38 -7.83
N ILE A 169 8.89 -7.52 -7.44
CA ILE A 169 8.66 -6.08 -7.35
C ILE A 169 8.53 -5.41 -8.73
N ARG A 170 8.99 -6.06 -9.81
CA ARG A 170 8.83 -5.58 -11.19
C ARG A 170 7.42 -5.71 -11.74
N GLN A 171 6.57 -6.46 -11.09
CA GLN A 171 5.18 -6.59 -11.51
C GLN A 171 4.51 -5.22 -11.57
N ARG A 172 3.66 -5.04 -12.59
CA ARG A 172 2.82 -3.84 -12.68
C ARG A 172 1.89 -3.81 -11.47
N LYS A 173 1.85 -2.70 -10.74
CA LYS A 173 1.04 -2.52 -9.52
C LYS A 173 -0.36 -2.00 -9.84
N ILE A 174 -0.44 -0.99 -10.72
CA ILE A 174 -1.69 -0.37 -11.15
C ILE A 174 -1.92 -0.66 -12.63
N LEU A 175 -3.12 -1.16 -12.95
CA LEU A 175 -3.52 -1.58 -14.28
C LEU A 175 -3.89 -0.37 -15.17
N PRO A 176 -3.81 -0.47 -16.50
CA PRO A 176 -4.07 0.64 -17.42
C PRO A 176 -5.45 1.26 -17.27
N ALA A 177 -6.48 0.45 -16.97
CA ALA A 177 -7.85 0.91 -16.78
C ALA A 177 -8.02 1.93 -15.64
N ALA A 178 -7.03 2.03 -14.72
CA ALA A 178 -7.09 2.96 -13.61
C ALA A 178 -7.05 4.43 -14.05
N VAL A 179 -6.36 4.76 -15.14
CA VAL A 179 -6.29 6.13 -15.67
C VAL A 179 -7.68 6.66 -15.98
N ASP A 180 -8.41 5.94 -16.84
CA ASP A 180 -9.75 6.35 -17.23
C ASP A 180 -10.74 6.31 -16.07
N TYR A 181 -10.60 5.32 -15.18
CA TYR A 181 -11.42 5.24 -13.98
C TYR A 181 -11.25 6.48 -13.10
N ILE A 182 -10.03 6.87 -12.76
CA ILE A 182 -9.72 8.03 -11.90
C ILE A 182 -10.21 9.31 -12.58
N TRP A 183 -9.87 9.51 -13.86
CA TRP A 183 -10.30 10.66 -14.63
C TRP A 183 -11.82 10.82 -14.64
N ASN A 184 -12.55 9.73 -14.92
CA ASN A 184 -14.01 9.74 -14.92
C ASN A 184 -14.62 10.03 -13.53
N ARG A 185 -13.95 9.61 -12.42
CA ARG A 185 -14.39 9.96 -11.07
C ARG A 185 -14.26 11.44 -10.80
N TYR A 186 -13.14 12.06 -11.14
CA TYR A 186 -12.96 13.51 -11.00
C TYR A 186 -13.94 14.29 -11.88
N SER A 187 -14.05 13.95 -13.16
CA SER A 187 -14.96 14.64 -14.09
C SER A 187 -16.41 14.57 -13.62
N THR A 188 -16.85 13.39 -13.15
CA THR A 188 -18.22 13.22 -12.62
C THR A 188 -18.42 13.99 -11.31
N LEU A 189 -17.42 14.04 -10.43
CA LEU A 189 -17.51 14.81 -9.19
C LEU A 189 -17.61 16.30 -9.49
N LYS A 190 -16.76 16.81 -10.37
CA LYS A 190 -16.75 18.22 -10.78
C LYS A 190 -18.09 18.64 -11.39
N MET A 191 -18.60 17.87 -12.35
CA MET A 191 -19.92 18.12 -12.94
C MET A 191 -21.03 18.16 -11.90
N LYS A 192 -21.04 17.25 -10.92
CA LYS A 192 -22.04 17.25 -9.85
C LYS A 192 -21.93 18.44 -8.92
N LEU A 193 -20.74 18.93 -8.63
CA LEU A 193 -20.54 20.13 -7.81
C LEU A 193 -21.02 21.39 -8.56
N GLU A 194 -20.76 21.49 -9.86
CA GLU A 194 -21.22 22.58 -10.71
C GLU A 194 -22.77 22.65 -10.82
N MET A 195 -23.46 21.52 -10.72
CA MET A 195 -24.94 21.45 -10.71
C MET A 195 -25.57 21.87 -9.36
N LEU A 196 -24.78 22.01 -8.29
CA LEU A 196 -25.25 22.44 -6.97
C LEU A 196 -25.11 23.96 -6.74
N ASN A 197 -24.37 24.62 -7.61
CA ASN A 197 -24.20 26.08 -7.61
C ASN A 197 -25.15 26.74 -8.64
#